data_a25065b6ab7b4368b1a4584e5893e0d7
#
_entry.id   a25065b6ab7b4368b1a4584e5893e0d7
#
_cell.length_a   1.000
_cell.length_b   1.000
_cell.length_c   1.000
_cell.angle_alpha   90.00
_cell.angle_beta   90.00
_cell.angle_gamma   90.00
#
_symmetry.space_group_name_H-M   'P 1'
#
loop_
_entity.id
_entity.type
_entity.pdbx_description
1 polymer ?
#
loop_
_entity_poly.entity_id
_entity_poly.type
_entity_poly.pdbx_seq_one_letter_code
_entity_poly.pdbx_strand_id
1 'polypeptide(L)'
;MKKLLLFLVVFAAVLSCGKSEDKKDAGAGKSANSGDKIKIELVSKGYQHEFWRSVEAGAKKAGEELGVEVNFIGPEKETEIGKQVGMVENAINKKVSALGIAALDPDALAVVAKKAMDAKIPVVTFDSNVKGDITSSFIATDNKVAGAMAGEQLAKLINGKGKVAIVSHNPGTTTAIEREAGFREALAKYPDIKILNTQFSDGDKSKALAITLDIINANPDIAGIYGTNEPSIFGVAKGVEEKGLTGKVALVGIDSSEDLAKFLEKGVISGLVIQDPYNMGYQTVQQLYKLSKGEKVEKRIDTGAILVTKENIGNADIVKKMFPFGRK
;
A
#
# COMPACT_ATOMS: atom_id res chain seq x y z
N MET A 1 62.01 -44.84 42.83
CA MET A 1 62.24 -46.21 42.35
C MET A 1 61.46 -46.48 41.09
N LYS A 2 62.18 -46.75 40.01
CA LYS A 2 61.90 -47.67 38.89
C LYS A 2 60.58 -47.40 38.11
N LYS A 3 60.45 -47.30 36.78
CA LYS A 3 61.33 -47.51 35.56
C LYS A 3 60.45 -46.99 34.43
N LEU A 4 60.77 -46.09 33.59
CA LEU A 4 61.37 -46.19 32.24
C LEU A 4 60.90 -47.42 31.43
N LEU A 5 60.12 -47.20 30.36
CA LEU A 5 60.26 -47.91 29.08
C LEU A 5 59.80 -47.11 27.90
N LEU A 6 60.78 -46.88 27.05
CA LEU A 6 60.79 -46.29 25.73
C LEU A 6 60.40 -47.39 24.70
N PHE A 7 59.55 -47.13 23.70
CA PHE A 7 59.53 -47.91 22.47
C PHE A 7 59.43 -47.02 21.23
N LEU A 8 60.44 -47.06 20.48
CA LEU A 8 60.67 -46.42 19.18
C LEU A 8 60.54 -47.50 18.09
N VAL A 9 59.76 -47.29 17.02
CA VAL A 9 59.92 -47.96 15.70
C VAL A 9 59.27 -47.08 14.66
N VAL A 10 60.01 -46.31 13.87
CA VAL A 10 60.70 -46.49 12.60
C VAL A 10 59.82 -46.66 11.36
N PHE A 11 59.79 -45.60 10.54
CA PHE A 11 59.95 -45.46 9.10
C PHE A 11 59.30 -46.47 8.11
N ALA A 12 58.52 -45.97 7.18
CA ALA A 12 58.70 -46.20 5.75
C ALA A 12 58.02 -45.14 4.90
N ALA A 13 58.81 -44.38 4.15
CA ALA A 13 58.42 -43.50 3.06
C ALA A 13 58.21 -44.30 1.77
N VAL A 14 57.21 -44.04 1.02
CA VAL A 14 57.08 -44.39 -0.40
C VAL A 14 56.76 -43.17 -1.19
N LEU A 15 57.69 -42.65 -1.98
CA LEU A 15 57.45 -41.72 -3.07
C LEU A 15 56.72 -42.45 -4.23
N SER A 16 55.66 -41.82 -4.75
CA SER A 16 55.24 -42.07 -6.14
C SER A 16 54.83 -40.74 -6.78
N CYS A 17 55.60 -40.35 -7.77
CA CYS A 17 55.29 -39.27 -8.72
C CYS A 17 54.17 -39.70 -9.67
N GLY A 18 53.18 -38.82 -9.89
CA GLY A 18 52.17 -38.99 -10.90
C GLY A 18 51.51 -37.65 -11.28
N LYS A 19 51.65 -37.30 -12.53
CA LYS A 19 51.40 -36.07 -13.28
C LYS A 19 50.14 -35.30 -12.95
N SER A 20 50.29 -33.97 -13.03
CA SER A 20 49.25 -32.91 -13.15
C SER A 20 48.28 -33.12 -14.31
N GLU A 21 46.98 -32.95 -14.04
CA GLU A 21 46.00 -32.48 -15.02
C GLU A 21 45.17 -31.37 -14.36
N ASP A 22 45.21 -30.20 -14.98
CA ASP A 22 44.41 -29.01 -14.65
C ASP A 22 42.93 -29.31 -14.83
N LYS A 23 42.16 -29.33 -13.75
CA LYS A 23 40.71 -29.13 -13.79
C LYS A 23 40.38 -27.79 -13.15
N LYS A 24 39.92 -26.85 -14.00
CA LYS A 24 39.30 -25.60 -13.59
C LYS A 24 38.13 -25.91 -12.65
N ASP A 25 38.30 -25.56 -11.41
CA ASP A 25 37.20 -25.52 -10.43
C ASP A 25 36.31 -24.34 -10.75
N ALA A 26 35.11 -24.66 -11.27
CA ALA A 26 34.01 -23.71 -11.34
C ALA A 26 33.57 -23.39 -9.92
N GLY A 27 33.71 -22.13 -9.54
CA GLY A 27 33.36 -21.64 -8.22
C GLY A 27 31.92 -22.00 -7.85
N ALA A 28 31.78 -22.94 -6.95
CA ALA A 28 30.56 -23.19 -6.23
C ALA A 28 30.26 -21.98 -5.37
N GLY A 29 29.25 -21.24 -5.73
CA GLY A 29 28.71 -20.14 -4.93
C GLY A 29 28.44 -20.64 -3.52
N LYS A 30 29.02 -19.98 -2.54
CA LYS A 30 28.73 -20.23 -1.13
C LYS A 30 27.26 -20.13 -0.91
N SER A 31 26.62 -21.27 -0.67
CA SER A 31 25.26 -21.37 -0.13
C SER A 31 25.19 -20.49 1.13
N ALA A 32 24.28 -19.56 1.11
CA ALA A 32 23.98 -18.71 2.25
C ALA A 32 23.63 -19.58 3.46
N ASN A 33 24.18 -19.21 4.58
CA ASN A 33 24.10 -19.85 5.87
C ASN A 33 22.65 -20.17 6.26
N SER A 34 22.35 -21.44 6.46
CA SER A 34 21.03 -21.93 6.90
C SER A 34 20.85 -21.68 8.39
N GLY A 35 20.38 -20.48 8.78
CA GLY A 35 20.15 -20.17 10.18
C GLY A 35 19.32 -18.93 10.47
N ASP A 36 19.48 -17.88 9.68
CA ASP A 36 18.75 -16.64 9.96
C ASP A 36 17.38 -16.61 9.25
N LYS A 37 16.33 -16.45 10.06
CA LYS A 37 14.96 -16.27 9.55
C LYS A 37 14.92 -15.04 8.64
N ILE A 38 14.30 -15.17 7.46
CA ILE A 38 14.09 -14.02 6.56
C ILE A 38 13.24 -12.98 7.30
N LYS A 39 13.73 -11.74 7.35
CA LYS A 39 13.07 -10.60 7.99
C LYS A 39 12.62 -9.61 6.93
N ILE A 40 11.32 -9.43 6.80
CA ILE A 40 10.69 -8.48 5.87
C ILE A 40 10.12 -7.33 6.68
N GLU A 41 10.50 -6.10 6.36
CA GLU A 41 9.91 -4.91 6.98
C GLU A 41 9.05 -4.17 5.95
N LEU A 42 7.82 -3.84 6.31
CA LEU A 42 6.93 -2.99 5.52
C LEU A 42 6.73 -1.66 6.24
N VAL A 43 7.01 -0.57 5.52
CA VAL A 43 6.84 0.81 6.01
C VAL A 43 5.66 1.44 5.27
N SER A 44 4.52 1.55 5.96
CA SER A 44 3.28 2.14 5.45
C SER A 44 3.27 3.67 5.57
N LYS A 45 2.25 4.32 4.98
CA LYS A 45 2.04 5.78 5.13
C LYS A 45 1.48 6.16 6.49
N GLY A 46 0.75 5.26 7.14
CA GLY A 46 0.12 5.46 8.45
C GLY A 46 -0.27 4.15 9.10
N TYR A 47 -0.89 4.24 10.28
CA TYR A 47 -1.30 3.08 11.05
C TYR A 47 -2.76 3.15 11.55
N GLN A 48 -3.41 4.30 11.43
CA GLN A 48 -4.68 4.58 12.09
C GLN A 48 -5.91 4.09 11.33
N HIS A 49 -5.82 3.91 9.99
CA HIS A 49 -6.96 3.60 9.14
C HIS A 49 -7.20 2.10 9.02
N GLU A 50 -8.45 1.68 8.83
CA GLU A 50 -8.80 0.27 8.61
C GLU A 50 -8.11 -0.29 7.36
N PHE A 51 -7.87 0.53 6.35
CA PHE A 51 -7.09 0.19 5.18
C PHE A 51 -5.71 -0.40 5.55
N TRP A 52 -4.92 0.28 6.40
CA TRP A 52 -3.59 -0.19 6.79
C TRP A 52 -3.63 -1.45 7.65
N ARG A 53 -4.66 -1.62 8.48
CA ARG A 53 -4.87 -2.86 9.26
C ARG A 53 -5.13 -4.06 8.35
N SER A 54 -5.89 -3.85 7.25
CA SER A 54 -6.12 -4.90 6.26
C SER A 54 -4.84 -5.24 5.49
N VAL A 55 -4.04 -4.25 5.10
CA VAL A 55 -2.72 -4.48 4.47
C VAL A 55 -1.81 -5.27 5.41
N GLU A 56 -1.70 -4.85 6.68
CA GLU A 56 -0.90 -5.55 7.70
C GLU A 56 -1.30 -7.00 7.85
N ALA A 57 -2.59 -7.27 7.91
CA ALA A 57 -3.08 -8.62 8.10
C ALA A 57 -2.80 -9.52 6.90
N GLY A 58 -2.94 -9.02 5.67
CA GLY A 58 -2.54 -9.74 4.47
C GLY A 58 -1.03 -10.04 4.46
N ALA A 59 -0.24 -9.05 4.85
CA ALA A 59 1.21 -9.19 4.97
C ALA A 59 1.61 -10.24 6.02
N LYS A 60 1.00 -10.21 7.21
CA LYS A 60 1.23 -11.19 8.28
C LYS A 60 0.83 -12.60 7.84
N LYS A 61 -0.33 -12.73 7.16
CA LYS A 61 -0.79 -14.02 6.65
C LYS A 61 0.20 -14.64 5.66
N ALA A 62 0.71 -13.85 4.72
CA ALA A 62 1.76 -14.31 3.80
C ALA A 62 3.04 -14.70 4.55
N GLY A 63 3.42 -13.93 5.58
CA GLY A 63 4.58 -14.23 6.44
C GLY A 63 4.46 -15.56 7.16
N GLU A 64 3.27 -15.85 7.73
CA GLU A 64 2.96 -17.13 8.38
C GLU A 64 3.09 -18.31 7.41
N GLU A 65 2.50 -18.20 6.22
CA GLU A 65 2.52 -19.25 5.20
C GLU A 65 3.92 -19.52 4.64
N LEU A 66 4.75 -18.48 4.53
CA LEU A 66 6.12 -18.57 4.04
C LEU A 66 7.15 -18.88 5.16
N GLY A 67 6.74 -18.89 6.42
CA GLY A 67 7.64 -19.09 7.56
C GLY A 67 8.66 -17.97 7.76
N VAL A 68 8.33 -16.72 7.37
CA VAL A 68 9.19 -15.53 7.49
C VAL A 68 8.69 -14.57 8.59
N GLU A 69 9.57 -13.72 9.08
CA GLU A 69 9.21 -12.67 10.02
C GLU A 69 8.79 -11.42 9.25
N VAL A 70 7.56 -10.95 9.48
CA VAL A 70 7.04 -9.73 8.89
C VAL A 70 6.81 -8.70 9.98
N ASN A 71 7.51 -7.56 9.87
CA ASN A 71 7.29 -6.38 10.68
C ASN A 71 6.57 -5.31 9.83
N PHE A 72 5.45 -4.78 10.34
CA PHE A 72 4.66 -3.74 9.69
C PHE A 72 4.64 -2.50 10.57
N ILE A 73 5.16 -1.39 10.06
CA ILE A 73 5.29 -0.13 10.78
C ILE A 73 4.84 1.03 9.90
N GLY A 74 4.52 2.14 10.53
CA GLY A 74 4.19 3.41 9.84
C GLY A 74 4.17 4.58 10.81
N PRO A 75 4.25 5.82 10.33
CA PRO A 75 4.11 6.99 11.17
C PRO A 75 2.68 7.13 11.72
N GLU A 76 2.51 7.92 12.75
CA GLU A 76 1.18 8.16 13.34
C GLU A 76 0.27 8.96 12.39
N LYS A 77 0.84 9.84 11.58
CA LYS A 77 0.10 10.68 10.63
C LYS A 77 0.69 10.58 9.23
N GLU A 78 -0.17 10.60 8.23
CA GLU A 78 0.23 10.59 6.82
C GLU A 78 0.87 11.91 6.33
N THR A 79 1.25 12.78 7.23
CA THR A 79 2.02 14.02 6.97
C THR A 79 3.46 13.94 7.49
N GLU A 80 3.84 12.86 8.16
CA GLU A 80 5.13 12.73 8.86
C GLU A 80 6.21 12.10 7.98
N ILE A 81 6.49 12.73 6.83
CA ILE A 81 7.46 12.24 5.81
C ILE A 81 8.83 11.96 6.45
N GLY A 82 9.34 12.87 7.28
CA GLY A 82 10.65 12.70 7.94
C GLY A 82 10.70 11.48 8.87
N LYS A 83 9.62 11.15 9.59
CA LYS A 83 9.53 9.92 10.39
C LYS A 83 9.56 8.68 9.50
N GLN A 84 8.83 8.70 8.38
CA GLN A 84 8.83 7.57 7.45
C GLN A 84 10.22 7.33 6.85
N VAL A 85 10.93 8.39 6.45
CA VAL A 85 12.33 8.31 5.98
C VAL A 85 13.20 7.64 7.05
N GLY A 86 13.12 8.09 8.31
CA GLY A 86 13.87 7.50 9.43
C GLY A 86 13.53 6.03 9.68
N MET A 87 12.28 5.61 9.49
CA MET A 87 11.88 4.19 9.59
C MET A 87 12.55 3.34 8.52
N VAL A 88 12.62 3.82 7.27
CA VAL A 88 13.33 3.13 6.18
C VAL A 88 14.84 3.06 6.46
N GLU A 89 15.45 4.15 6.92
CA GLU A 89 16.88 4.15 7.29
C GLU A 89 17.18 3.17 8.45
N ASN A 90 16.27 3.06 9.42
CA ASN A 90 16.37 2.08 10.49
C ASN A 90 16.28 0.63 9.96
N ALA A 91 15.41 0.35 8.99
CA ALA A 91 15.33 -0.96 8.35
C ALA A 91 16.64 -1.31 7.63
N ILE A 92 17.26 -0.34 6.94
CA ILE A 92 18.57 -0.51 6.31
C ILE A 92 19.64 -0.84 7.35
N ASN A 93 19.68 -0.09 8.46
CA ASN A 93 20.66 -0.30 9.55
C ASN A 93 20.50 -1.67 10.23
N LYS A 94 19.25 -2.15 10.37
CA LYS A 94 18.93 -3.50 10.87
C LYS A 94 19.30 -4.61 9.88
N LYS A 95 19.66 -4.28 8.64
CA LYS A 95 19.97 -5.21 7.55
C LYS A 95 18.84 -6.21 7.33
N VAL A 96 17.60 -5.72 7.20
CA VAL A 96 16.45 -6.58 6.89
C VAL A 96 16.67 -7.33 5.58
N SER A 97 16.05 -8.49 5.40
CA SER A 97 16.22 -9.32 4.21
C SER A 97 15.54 -8.73 2.97
N ALA A 98 14.46 -7.97 3.17
CA ALA A 98 13.73 -7.27 2.12
C ALA A 98 12.84 -6.17 2.72
N LEU A 99 12.51 -5.15 1.93
CA LEU A 99 11.82 -3.94 2.37
C LEU A 99 10.64 -3.57 1.45
N GLY A 100 9.46 -3.38 2.05
CA GLY A 100 8.28 -2.82 1.38
C GLY A 100 8.08 -1.37 1.80
N ILE A 101 7.75 -0.48 0.85
CA ILE A 101 7.53 0.94 1.11
C ILE A 101 6.24 1.40 0.44
N ALA A 102 5.33 2.04 1.22
CA ALA A 102 4.24 2.84 0.68
C ALA A 102 4.61 4.33 0.89
N ALA A 103 4.97 5.03 -0.17
CA ALA A 103 5.59 6.35 -0.05
C ALA A 103 4.61 7.47 0.32
N LEU A 104 4.89 8.24 1.37
CA LEU A 104 4.22 9.51 1.70
C LEU A 104 4.62 10.63 0.74
N ASP A 105 5.87 10.62 0.32
CA ASP A 105 6.43 11.54 -0.66
C ASP A 105 7.29 10.77 -1.65
N PRO A 106 6.97 10.80 -2.96
CA PRO A 106 7.65 9.99 -3.95
C PRO A 106 9.12 10.36 -4.14
N ASP A 107 9.50 11.64 -3.98
CA ASP A 107 10.89 12.10 -4.13
C ASP A 107 11.74 11.74 -2.90
N ALA A 108 11.26 12.06 -1.70
CA ALA A 108 11.98 11.78 -0.46
C ALA A 108 12.21 10.27 -0.25
N LEU A 109 11.18 9.47 -0.50
CA LEU A 109 11.27 8.01 -0.33
C LEU A 109 12.07 7.33 -1.44
N ALA A 110 12.17 7.91 -2.65
CA ALA A 110 13.04 7.40 -3.70
C ALA A 110 14.52 7.43 -3.26
N VAL A 111 14.93 8.46 -2.54
CA VAL A 111 16.32 8.59 -2.06
C VAL A 111 16.68 7.44 -1.11
N VAL A 112 15.84 7.16 -0.12
CA VAL A 112 16.12 6.10 0.87
C VAL A 112 15.84 4.70 0.32
N ALA A 113 14.90 4.54 -0.61
CA ALA A 113 14.71 3.29 -1.35
C ALA A 113 15.98 2.93 -2.15
N LYS A 114 16.58 3.93 -2.82
CA LYS A 114 17.86 3.71 -3.51
C LYS A 114 18.97 3.33 -2.55
N LYS A 115 19.10 3.98 -1.39
CA LYS A 115 20.09 3.59 -0.35
C LYS A 115 19.91 2.13 0.07
N ALA A 116 18.66 1.65 0.25
CA ALA A 116 18.39 0.26 0.60
C ALA A 116 18.88 -0.70 -0.51
N MET A 117 18.57 -0.38 -1.78
CA MET A 117 19.00 -1.19 -2.91
C MET A 117 20.54 -1.20 -3.10
N ASP A 118 21.22 -0.06 -2.88
CA ASP A 118 22.68 0.03 -2.90
C ASP A 118 23.29 -0.83 -1.78
N ALA A 119 22.60 -0.96 -0.62
CA ALA A 119 22.94 -1.88 0.47
C ALA A 119 22.53 -3.36 0.18
N LYS A 120 22.09 -3.68 -1.04
CA LYS A 120 21.65 -5.01 -1.48
C LYS A 120 20.38 -5.54 -0.78
N ILE A 121 19.58 -4.64 -0.23
CA ILE A 121 18.26 -4.96 0.31
C ILE A 121 17.25 -4.76 -0.84
N PRO A 122 16.55 -5.81 -1.31
CA PRO A 122 15.54 -5.66 -2.34
C PRO A 122 14.36 -4.83 -1.83
N VAL A 123 13.86 -3.94 -2.70
CA VAL A 123 12.77 -3.02 -2.38
C VAL A 123 11.58 -3.23 -3.32
N VAL A 124 10.40 -3.31 -2.74
CA VAL A 124 9.11 -3.31 -3.42
C VAL A 124 8.31 -2.13 -2.91
N THR A 125 7.60 -1.44 -3.79
CA THR A 125 6.60 -0.44 -3.37
C THR A 125 5.20 -1.03 -3.36
N PHE A 126 4.36 -0.54 -2.46
CA PHE A 126 2.95 -0.92 -2.40
C PHE A 126 2.08 0.31 -2.14
N ASP A 127 0.80 0.28 -2.52
CA ASP A 127 -0.16 1.38 -2.42
C ASP A 127 0.30 2.66 -3.15
N SER A 128 1.36 3.30 -2.69
CA SER A 128 1.93 4.52 -3.27
C SER A 128 3.38 4.31 -3.70
N ASN A 129 3.71 4.69 -4.94
CA ASN A 129 5.03 4.48 -5.50
C ASN A 129 6.01 5.60 -5.10
N VAL A 130 7.30 5.29 -5.24
CA VAL A 130 8.38 6.28 -5.25
C VAL A 130 8.59 6.82 -6.66
N LYS A 131 9.27 7.95 -6.79
CA LYS A 131 9.59 8.54 -8.09
C LYS A 131 10.59 7.68 -8.87
N GLY A 132 10.32 7.49 -10.15
CA GLY A 132 11.13 6.70 -11.07
C GLY A 132 10.82 5.21 -10.98
N ASP A 133 11.43 4.45 -11.91
CA ASP A 133 11.27 3.00 -12.02
C ASP A 133 12.43 2.27 -11.32
N ILE A 134 12.67 2.60 -10.05
CA ILE A 134 13.84 2.14 -9.29
C ILE A 134 13.57 0.88 -8.47
N THR A 135 12.34 0.60 -8.07
CA THR A 135 12.00 -0.57 -7.23
C THR A 135 11.75 -1.81 -8.05
N SER A 136 11.88 -2.98 -7.43
CA SER A 136 11.77 -4.27 -8.13
C SER A 136 10.35 -4.58 -8.59
N SER A 137 9.35 -4.14 -7.83
CA SER A 137 7.92 -4.34 -8.10
C SER A 137 7.10 -3.22 -7.47
N PHE A 138 5.91 -2.97 -8.02
CA PHE A 138 4.91 -2.08 -7.44
C PHE A 138 3.56 -2.78 -7.38
N ILE A 139 3.03 -2.97 -6.17
CA ILE A 139 1.76 -3.65 -5.89
C ILE A 139 0.73 -2.62 -5.41
N ALA A 140 -0.28 -2.33 -6.21
CA ALA A 140 -1.29 -1.34 -5.86
C ALA A 140 -2.53 -1.47 -6.74
N THR A 141 -3.62 -0.86 -6.35
CA THR A 141 -4.77 -0.55 -7.20
C THR A 141 -4.34 0.40 -8.33
N ASP A 142 -4.92 0.27 -9.52
CA ASP A 142 -4.86 1.33 -10.52
C ASP A 142 -5.71 2.53 -10.05
N ASN A 143 -5.00 3.49 -9.44
CA ASN A 143 -5.65 4.65 -8.82
C ASN A 143 -6.31 5.59 -9.84
N LYS A 144 -5.79 5.65 -11.07
CA LYS A 144 -6.40 6.45 -12.13
C LYS A 144 -7.73 5.84 -12.57
N VAL A 145 -7.78 4.51 -12.72
CA VAL A 145 -9.02 3.78 -13.01
C VAL A 145 -10.01 3.91 -11.86
N ALA A 146 -9.57 3.77 -10.60
CA ALA A 146 -10.42 3.93 -9.43
C ALA A 146 -11.03 5.34 -9.34
N GLY A 147 -10.24 6.38 -9.61
CA GLY A 147 -10.73 7.76 -9.69
C GLY A 147 -11.73 7.96 -10.82
N ALA A 148 -11.50 7.39 -11.99
CA ALA A 148 -12.42 7.44 -13.13
C ALA A 148 -13.76 6.76 -12.82
N MET A 149 -13.74 5.57 -12.18
CA MET A 149 -14.95 4.88 -11.71
C MET A 149 -15.78 5.75 -10.76
N ALA A 150 -15.13 6.45 -9.82
CA ALA A 150 -15.80 7.39 -8.92
C ALA A 150 -16.41 8.56 -9.69
N GLY A 151 -15.70 9.12 -10.66
CA GLY A 151 -16.16 10.22 -11.49
C GLY A 151 -17.37 9.84 -12.34
N GLU A 152 -17.33 8.71 -13.03
CA GLU A 152 -18.45 8.22 -13.84
C GLU A 152 -19.70 7.94 -12.99
N GLN A 153 -19.53 7.35 -11.82
CA GLN A 153 -20.64 7.12 -10.90
C GLN A 153 -21.23 8.43 -10.40
N LEU A 154 -20.40 9.42 -10.03
CA LEU A 154 -20.88 10.72 -9.57
C LEU A 154 -21.63 11.46 -10.68
N ALA A 155 -21.07 11.49 -11.90
CA ALA A 155 -21.72 12.12 -13.05
C ALA A 155 -23.10 11.53 -13.34
N LYS A 156 -23.23 10.19 -13.26
CA LYS A 156 -24.51 9.49 -13.41
C LYS A 156 -25.53 9.92 -12.34
N LEU A 157 -25.11 10.00 -11.08
CA LEU A 157 -25.97 10.35 -9.96
C LEU A 157 -26.50 11.78 -10.03
N ILE A 158 -25.71 12.72 -10.56
CA ILE A 158 -26.10 14.13 -10.71
C ILE A 158 -26.64 14.47 -12.12
N ASN A 159 -26.94 13.45 -12.94
CA ASN A 159 -27.43 13.61 -14.31
C ASN A 159 -26.50 14.50 -15.18
N GLY A 160 -25.20 14.40 -15.02
CA GLY A 160 -24.18 15.08 -15.82
C GLY A 160 -24.09 16.59 -15.65
N LYS A 161 -24.62 17.17 -14.57
CA LYS A 161 -24.64 18.64 -14.36
C LYS A 161 -24.56 19.03 -12.89
N GLY A 162 -24.04 20.24 -12.63
CA GLY A 162 -23.98 20.84 -11.29
C GLY A 162 -22.55 21.03 -10.77
N LYS A 163 -22.45 21.60 -9.56
CA LYS A 163 -21.16 21.80 -8.89
C LYS A 163 -20.72 20.54 -8.18
N VAL A 164 -19.41 20.21 -8.29
CA VAL A 164 -18.80 19.05 -7.66
C VAL A 164 -17.55 19.49 -6.90
N ALA A 165 -17.40 19.04 -5.67
CA ALA A 165 -16.19 19.25 -4.88
C ALA A 165 -15.37 17.97 -4.76
N ILE A 166 -14.06 18.14 -4.57
CA ILE A 166 -13.10 17.08 -4.27
C ILE A 166 -12.49 17.35 -2.89
N VAL A 167 -12.65 16.41 -1.96
CA VAL A 167 -11.93 16.38 -0.68
C VAL A 167 -10.90 15.28 -0.76
N SER A 168 -9.66 15.70 -0.96
CA SER A 168 -8.52 14.79 -1.14
C SER A 168 -7.71 14.65 0.15
N HIS A 169 -6.83 13.64 0.19
CA HIS A 169 -5.98 13.42 1.35
C HIS A 169 -4.70 14.25 1.26
N ASN A 170 -3.56 13.67 0.95
CA ASN A 170 -2.28 14.37 0.91
C ASN A 170 -1.88 14.71 -0.54
N PRO A 171 -1.70 15.98 -0.90
CA PRO A 171 -1.44 16.40 -2.28
C PRO A 171 -0.14 15.83 -2.88
N GLY A 172 0.82 15.42 -2.04
CA GLY A 172 2.11 14.87 -2.49
C GLY A 172 2.08 13.39 -2.86
N THR A 173 1.06 12.62 -2.45
CA THR A 173 1.04 11.17 -2.69
C THR A 173 0.61 10.82 -4.11
N THR A 174 1.20 9.77 -4.70
CA THR A 174 0.79 9.30 -6.03
C THR A 174 -0.68 8.88 -6.06
N THR A 175 -1.19 8.30 -4.97
CA THR A 175 -2.61 7.92 -4.85
C THR A 175 -3.55 9.12 -4.96
N ALA A 176 -3.25 10.26 -4.30
CA ALA A 176 -4.08 11.46 -4.38
C ALA A 176 -4.06 12.04 -5.80
N ILE A 177 -2.87 12.15 -6.39
CA ILE A 177 -2.68 12.72 -7.73
C ILE A 177 -3.43 11.88 -8.78
N GLU A 178 -3.25 10.56 -8.77
CA GLU A 178 -3.83 9.66 -9.76
C GLU A 178 -5.36 9.54 -9.63
N ARG A 179 -5.90 9.44 -8.39
CA ARG A 179 -7.34 9.40 -8.13
C ARG A 179 -8.04 10.67 -8.57
N GLU A 180 -7.44 11.84 -8.30
CA GLU A 180 -7.97 13.11 -8.77
C GLU A 180 -7.89 13.23 -10.30
N ALA A 181 -6.77 12.84 -10.92
CA ALA A 181 -6.59 12.88 -12.36
C ALA A 181 -7.64 12.01 -13.07
N GLY A 182 -7.82 10.76 -12.65
CA GLY A 182 -8.85 9.87 -13.20
C GLY A 182 -10.26 10.40 -13.03
N PHE A 183 -10.59 10.95 -11.87
CA PHE A 183 -11.88 11.57 -11.61
C PHE A 183 -12.16 12.76 -12.53
N ARG A 184 -11.20 13.69 -12.67
CA ARG A 184 -11.32 14.86 -13.55
C ARG A 184 -11.44 14.46 -15.02
N GLU A 185 -10.67 13.45 -15.46
CA GLU A 185 -10.72 12.93 -16.83
C GLU A 185 -12.10 12.31 -17.15
N ALA A 186 -12.68 11.57 -16.22
CA ALA A 186 -14.03 11.02 -16.37
C ALA A 186 -15.08 12.13 -16.49
N LEU A 187 -14.97 13.17 -15.66
CA LEU A 187 -15.93 14.30 -15.66
C LEU A 187 -15.75 15.26 -16.83
N ALA A 188 -14.61 15.26 -17.52
CA ALA A 188 -14.37 16.09 -18.70
C ALA A 188 -15.36 15.82 -19.87
N LYS A 189 -16.02 14.66 -19.85
CA LYS A 189 -17.09 14.29 -20.80
C LYS A 189 -18.42 15.01 -20.54
N TYR A 190 -18.56 15.70 -19.40
CA TYR A 190 -19.80 16.34 -18.93
C TYR A 190 -19.58 17.85 -18.77
N PRO A 191 -19.80 18.66 -19.81
CA PRO A 191 -19.46 20.08 -19.82
C PRO A 191 -20.27 20.92 -18.80
N ASP A 192 -21.44 20.42 -18.37
CA ASP A 192 -22.31 21.09 -17.39
C ASP A 192 -21.91 20.78 -15.93
N ILE A 193 -20.86 19.99 -15.71
CA ILE A 193 -20.29 19.76 -14.38
C ILE A 193 -19.17 20.77 -14.12
N LYS A 194 -19.32 21.54 -13.05
CA LYS A 194 -18.29 22.47 -12.58
C LYS A 194 -17.54 21.87 -11.38
N ILE A 195 -16.28 21.49 -11.59
CA ILE A 195 -15.43 20.98 -10.52
C ILE A 195 -14.80 22.15 -9.77
N LEU A 196 -15.02 22.22 -8.46
CA LEU A 196 -14.40 23.21 -7.57
C LEU A 196 -12.91 22.90 -7.33
N ASN A 197 -12.18 23.84 -6.72
CA ASN A 197 -10.81 23.60 -6.31
C ASN A 197 -10.73 22.49 -5.27
N THR A 198 -9.81 21.57 -5.46
CA THR A 198 -9.57 20.47 -4.53
C THR A 198 -9.15 21.00 -3.16
N GLN A 199 -9.72 20.44 -2.09
CA GLN A 199 -9.36 20.70 -0.71
C GLN A 199 -8.68 19.48 -0.11
N PHE A 200 -7.68 19.68 0.76
CA PHE A 200 -6.85 18.60 1.29
C PHE A 200 -7.03 18.42 2.79
N SER A 201 -7.45 17.21 3.16
CA SER A 201 -7.73 16.81 4.55
C SER A 201 -6.52 16.26 5.30
N ASP A 202 -5.38 16.06 4.63
CA ASP A 202 -4.17 15.42 5.19
C ASP A 202 -4.43 14.00 5.77
N GLY A 203 -5.47 13.31 5.28
CA GLY A 203 -5.89 12.01 5.81
C GLY A 203 -6.55 12.09 7.20
N ASP A 204 -7.02 13.27 7.62
CA ASP A 204 -7.68 13.49 8.91
C ASP A 204 -9.20 13.61 8.75
N LYS A 205 -9.96 12.76 9.49
CA LYS A 205 -11.43 12.72 9.44
C LYS A 205 -12.09 14.02 9.90
N SER A 206 -11.53 14.66 10.93
CA SER A 206 -12.08 15.91 11.49
C SER A 206 -11.84 17.09 10.57
N LYS A 207 -10.65 17.15 9.96
CA LYS A 207 -10.32 18.16 8.94
C LYS A 207 -11.19 17.99 7.70
N ALA A 208 -11.43 16.76 7.25
CA ALA A 208 -12.33 16.48 6.14
C ALA A 208 -13.77 16.93 6.44
N LEU A 209 -14.25 16.70 7.67
CA LEU A 209 -15.56 17.20 8.13
C LEU A 209 -15.61 18.74 8.07
N ALA A 210 -14.65 19.44 8.66
CA ALA A 210 -14.60 20.91 8.65
C ALA A 210 -14.59 21.47 7.22
N ILE A 211 -13.74 20.94 6.35
CA ILE A 211 -13.67 21.29 4.92
C ILE A 211 -15.04 21.08 4.24
N THR A 212 -15.71 19.98 4.55
CA THR A 212 -17.03 19.69 3.95
C THR A 212 -18.10 20.69 4.37
N LEU A 213 -18.13 21.06 5.66
CA LEU A 213 -19.04 22.09 6.16
C LEU A 213 -18.78 23.44 5.48
N ASP A 214 -17.53 23.82 5.28
CA ASP A 214 -17.15 25.05 4.57
C ASP A 214 -17.57 25.01 3.10
N ILE A 215 -17.34 23.89 2.41
CA ILE A 215 -17.77 23.69 1.01
C ILE A 215 -19.28 23.86 0.87
N ILE A 216 -20.07 23.20 1.73
CA ILE A 216 -21.54 23.27 1.71
C ILE A 216 -22.04 24.69 2.00
N ASN A 217 -21.45 25.35 3.00
CA ASN A 217 -21.83 26.73 3.35
C ASN A 217 -21.53 27.72 2.21
N ALA A 218 -20.39 27.56 1.53
CA ALA A 218 -20.01 28.42 0.41
C ALA A 218 -20.73 28.07 -0.91
N ASN A 219 -21.26 26.86 -1.04
CA ASN A 219 -21.93 26.38 -2.25
C ASN A 219 -23.25 25.67 -1.90
N PRO A 220 -24.34 26.43 -1.58
CA PRO A 220 -25.64 25.83 -1.25
C PRO A 220 -26.24 24.97 -2.38
N ASP A 221 -25.77 25.16 -3.61
CA ASP A 221 -26.16 24.45 -4.82
C ASP A 221 -25.19 23.29 -5.20
N ILE A 222 -24.36 22.81 -4.24
CA ILE A 222 -23.46 21.69 -4.47
C ILE A 222 -24.26 20.43 -4.81
N ALA A 223 -23.93 19.80 -5.94
CA ALA A 223 -24.62 18.61 -6.44
C ALA A 223 -23.96 17.30 -5.97
N GLY A 224 -22.64 17.32 -5.84
CA GLY A 224 -21.90 16.13 -5.43
C GLY A 224 -20.55 16.41 -4.80
N ILE A 225 -20.05 15.47 -3.98
CA ILE A 225 -18.74 15.55 -3.34
C ILE A 225 -18.03 14.19 -3.49
N TYR A 226 -16.76 14.25 -3.87
CA TYR A 226 -15.87 13.11 -3.97
C TYR A 226 -14.84 13.12 -2.85
N GLY A 227 -14.76 12.04 -2.07
CA GLY A 227 -13.73 11.81 -1.06
C GLY A 227 -12.70 10.78 -1.54
N THR A 228 -11.43 11.14 -1.61
CA THR A 228 -10.43 10.33 -2.32
C THR A 228 -9.84 9.18 -1.53
N ASN A 229 -10.12 9.06 -0.22
CA ASN A 229 -9.72 7.94 0.64
C ASN A 229 -10.67 7.78 1.84
N GLU A 230 -10.49 6.73 2.67
CA GLU A 230 -11.34 6.44 3.83
C GLU A 230 -11.56 7.64 4.75
N PRO A 231 -10.55 8.36 5.27
CA PRO A 231 -10.78 9.50 6.14
C PRO A 231 -11.50 10.66 5.46
N SER A 232 -11.17 10.94 4.20
CA SER A 232 -11.80 12.02 3.43
C SER A 232 -13.28 11.77 3.23
N ILE A 233 -13.66 10.59 2.70
CA ILE A 233 -15.09 10.29 2.47
C ILE A 233 -15.87 10.11 3.78
N PHE A 234 -15.22 9.66 4.87
CA PHE A 234 -15.86 9.62 6.19
C PHE A 234 -16.23 11.02 6.66
N GLY A 235 -15.31 11.99 6.61
CA GLY A 235 -15.58 13.37 6.99
C GLY A 235 -16.63 14.04 6.10
N VAL A 236 -16.58 13.77 4.79
CA VAL A 236 -17.60 14.22 3.83
C VAL A 236 -18.98 13.68 4.19
N ALA A 237 -19.10 12.38 4.46
CA ALA A 237 -20.38 11.77 4.83
C ALA A 237 -20.95 12.36 6.13
N LYS A 238 -20.09 12.57 7.13
CA LYS A 238 -20.48 13.23 8.39
C LYS A 238 -20.98 14.67 8.16
N GLY A 239 -20.27 15.47 7.37
CA GLY A 239 -20.67 16.85 7.09
C GLY A 239 -22.01 16.95 6.37
N VAL A 240 -22.26 16.05 5.40
CA VAL A 240 -23.53 15.99 4.68
C VAL A 240 -24.67 15.50 5.60
N GLU A 241 -24.43 14.51 6.47
CA GLU A 241 -25.39 14.03 7.47
C GLU A 241 -25.75 15.17 8.46
N GLU A 242 -24.77 15.88 9.02
CA GLU A 242 -24.98 16.99 9.96
C GLU A 242 -25.77 18.17 9.34
N LYS A 243 -25.60 18.41 8.05
CA LYS A 243 -26.36 19.45 7.33
C LYS A 243 -27.75 19.00 6.87
N GLY A 244 -28.16 17.75 7.11
CA GLY A 244 -29.44 17.20 6.66
C GLY A 244 -29.56 17.13 5.14
N LEU A 245 -28.46 16.90 4.43
CA LEU A 245 -28.39 16.84 2.98
C LEU A 245 -28.30 15.41 2.44
N THR A 246 -28.50 14.40 3.29
CA THR A 246 -28.58 12.98 2.89
C THR A 246 -29.59 12.81 1.74
N GLY A 247 -29.14 12.18 0.66
CA GLY A 247 -29.96 11.96 -0.56
C GLY A 247 -30.15 13.19 -1.45
N LYS A 248 -29.71 14.39 -1.03
CA LYS A 248 -29.76 15.62 -1.82
C LYS A 248 -28.42 15.94 -2.51
N VAL A 249 -27.31 15.58 -1.87
CA VAL A 249 -25.95 15.71 -2.41
C VAL A 249 -25.43 14.30 -2.67
N ALA A 250 -24.98 14.03 -3.89
CA ALA A 250 -24.40 12.73 -4.26
C ALA A 250 -22.99 12.59 -3.67
N LEU A 251 -22.74 11.52 -2.91
CA LEU A 251 -21.43 11.25 -2.34
C LEU A 251 -20.83 10.00 -2.95
N VAL A 252 -19.64 10.13 -3.50
CA VAL A 252 -18.82 8.98 -3.96
C VAL A 252 -17.45 9.05 -3.31
N GLY A 253 -16.91 7.92 -2.92
CA GLY A 253 -15.59 7.88 -2.30
C GLY A 253 -14.78 6.65 -2.67
N ILE A 254 -13.54 6.63 -2.19
CA ILE A 254 -12.65 5.46 -2.29
C ILE A 254 -12.44 4.89 -0.90
N ASP A 255 -12.19 3.58 -0.86
CA ASP A 255 -12.00 2.70 0.29
C ASP A 255 -13.30 2.16 0.92
N SER A 256 -13.10 1.29 1.91
CA SER A 256 -14.15 0.69 2.73
C SER A 256 -13.75 0.66 4.19
N SER A 257 -14.74 0.76 5.05
CA SER A 257 -14.65 0.48 6.48
C SER A 257 -16.06 0.14 7.00
N GLU A 258 -16.16 -0.35 8.24
CA GLU A 258 -17.47 -0.60 8.87
C GLU A 258 -18.36 0.64 8.86
N ASP A 259 -17.80 1.81 9.14
CA ASP A 259 -18.56 3.06 9.15
C ASP A 259 -18.98 3.50 7.76
N LEU A 260 -18.10 3.36 6.76
CA LEU A 260 -18.42 3.69 5.36
C LEU A 260 -19.52 2.78 4.81
N ALA A 261 -19.50 1.49 5.16
CA ALA A 261 -20.56 0.55 4.82
C ALA A 261 -21.91 0.97 5.42
N LYS A 262 -21.93 1.37 6.70
CA LYS A 262 -23.14 1.89 7.35
C LYS A 262 -23.68 3.16 6.67
N PHE A 263 -22.79 4.08 6.25
CA PHE A 263 -23.19 5.27 5.49
C PHE A 263 -23.76 4.91 4.11
N LEU A 264 -23.19 3.92 3.43
CA LEU A 264 -23.70 3.44 2.15
C LEU A 264 -25.08 2.81 2.30
N GLU A 265 -25.27 1.95 3.30
CA GLU A 265 -26.56 1.30 3.60
C GLU A 265 -27.67 2.30 3.98
N LYS A 266 -27.30 3.34 4.74
CA LYS A 266 -28.23 4.46 5.07
C LYS A 266 -28.50 5.38 3.88
N GLY A 267 -27.76 5.27 2.78
CA GLY A 267 -27.89 6.15 1.62
C GLY A 267 -27.28 7.54 1.82
N VAL A 268 -26.41 7.73 2.82
CA VAL A 268 -25.60 8.94 2.97
C VAL A 268 -24.52 8.97 1.90
N ILE A 269 -23.79 7.86 1.72
CA ILE A 269 -22.88 7.64 0.61
C ILE A 269 -23.66 6.94 -0.50
N SER A 270 -23.43 7.37 -1.75
CA SER A 270 -24.12 6.83 -2.94
C SER A 270 -23.27 5.80 -3.69
N GLY A 271 -21.96 5.76 -3.45
CA GLY A 271 -21.05 4.79 -4.05
C GLY A 271 -19.65 4.83 -3.42
N LEU A 272 -19.04 3.66 -3.30
CA LEU A 272 -17.66 3.48 -2.83
C LEU A 272 -16.89 2.67 -3.87
N VAL A 273 -15.75 3.17 -4.29
CA VAL A 273 -14.77 2.38 -5.06
C VAL A 273 -13.83 1.71 -4.06
N ILE A 274 -14.04 0.43 -3.83
CA ILE A 274 -13.24 -0.33 -2.87
C ILE A 274 -11.99 -0.92 -3.52
N GLN A 275 -10.92 -1.00 -2.76
CA GLN A 275 -9.67 -1.66 -3.10
C GLN A 275 -9.62 -3.07 -2.48
N ASP A 276 -8.49 -3.76 -2.68
CA ASP A 276 -8.19 -5.04 -2.01
C ASP A 276 -6.90 -4.93 -1.18
N PRO A 277 -6.95 -4.18 -0.05
CA PRO A 277 -5.77 -3.93 0.78
C PRO A 277 -5.18 -5.21 1.40
N TYR A 278 -6.02 -6.20 1.72
CA TYR A 278 -5.54 -7.49 2.22
C TYR A 278 -4.65 -8.19 1.19
N ASN A 279 -5.13 -8.31 -0.05
CA ASN A 279 -4.35 -8.90 -1.13
C ASN A 279 -3.11 -8.07 -1.46
N MET A 280 -3.18 -6.74 -1.34
CA MET A 280 -2.03 -5.84 -1.54
C MET A 280 -0.90 -6.18 -0.55
N GLY A 281 -1.19 -6.30 0.74
CA GLY A 281 -0.21 -6.68 1.75
C GLY A 281 0.32 -8.10 1.54
N TYR A 282 -0.57 -9.05 1.22
CA TYR A 282 -0.22 -10.44 0.95
C TYR A 282 0.75 -10.56 -0.24
N GLN A 283 0.41 -9.96 -1.38
CA GLN A 283 1.25 -9.96 -2.59
C GLN A 283 2.59 -9.25 -2.35
N THR A 284 2.61 -8.16 -1.58
CA THR A 284 3.85 -7.44 -1.27
C THR A 284 4.85 -8.36 -0.58
N VAL A 285 4.43 -9.12 0.43
CA VAL A 285 5.31 -10.08 1.12
C VAL A 285 5.72 -11.24 0.21
N GLN A 286 4.81 -11.74 -0.64
CA GLN A 286 5.13 -12.77 -1.62
C GLN A 286 6.24 -12.32 -2.58
N GLN A 287 6.17 -11.09 -3.12
CA GLN A 287 7.20 -10.57 -4.03
C GLN A 287 8.54 -10.34 -3.28
N LEU A 288 8.48 -9.79 -2.07
CA LEU A 288 9.68 -9.57 -1.24
C LEU A 288 10.37 -10.90 -0.87
N TYR A 289 9.60 -11.93 -0.58
CA TYR A 289 10.13 -13.27 -0.33
C TYR A 289 10.85 -13.84 -1.55
N LYS A 290 10.23 -13.79 -2.73
CA LYS A 290 10.86 -14.22 -3.99
C LYS A 290 12.17 -13.49 -4.23
N LEU A 291 12.18 -12.17 -4.09
CA LEU A 291 13.38 -11.34 -4.25
C LEU A 291 14.48 -11.72 -3.25
N SER A 292 14.13 -12.02 -2.00
CA SER A 292 15.10 -12.47 -0.98
C SER A 292 15.73 -13.82 -1.31
N LYS A 293 15.10 -14.62 -2.20
CA LYS A 293 15.62 -15.88 -2.75
C LYS A 293 16.36 -15.69 -4.08
N GLY A 294 16.45 -14.46 -4.59
CA GLY A 294 17.07 -14.19 -5.89
C GLY A 294 16.17 -14.50 -7.09
N GLU A 295 14.88 -14.69 -6.86
CA GLU A 295 13.90 -14.98 -7.91
C GLU A 295 13.42 -13.70 -8.60
N LYS A 296 12.95 -13.81 -9.83
CA LYS A 296 12.34 -12.72 -10.59
C LYS A 296 10.91 -12.46 -10.10
N VAL A 297 10.50 -11.20 -10.14
CA VAL A 297 9.15 -10.74 -9.78
C VAL A 297 8.50 -9.95 -10.91
N GLU A 298 7.18 -9.84 -10.87
CA GLU A 298 6.44 -8.97 -11.77
C GLU A 298 6.69 -7.50 -11.42
N LYS A 299 6.87 -6.67 -12.44
CA LYS A 299 7.15 -5.25 -12.26
C LYS A 299 5.96 -4.47 -11.69
N ARG A 300 4.74 -4.86 -12.06
CA ARG A 300 3.49 -4.25 -11.60
C ARG A 300 2.45 -5.33 -11.32
N ILE A 301 1.85 -5.27 -10.14
CA ILE A 301 0.69 -6.09 -9.76
C ILE A 301 -0.47 -5.14 -9.44
N ASP A 302 -1.53 -5.20 -10.23
CA ASP A 302 -2.76 -4.49 -9.95
C ASP A 302 -3.65 -5.35 -9.05
N THR A 303 -4.05 -4.78 -7.90
CA THR A 303 -4.95 -5.45 -6.96
C THR A 303 -6.44 -5.22 -7.27
N GLY A 304 -6.71 -4.41 -8.28
CA GLY A 304 -8.05 -4.11 -8.78
C GLY A 304 -8.83 -3.12 -7.91
N ALA A 305 -9.98 -2.70 -8.44
CA ALA A 305 -10.98 -1.87 -7.78
C ALA A 305 -12.39 -2.29 -8.15
N ILE A 306 -13.37 -2.10 -7.26
CA ILE A 306 -14.78 -2.45 -7.49
C ILE A 306 -15.66 -1.31 -7.01
N LEU A 307 -16.61 -0.87 -7.86
CA LEU A 307 -17.64 0.06 -7.44
C LEU A 307 -18.71 -0.68 -6.63
N VAL A 308 -18.91 -0.23 -5.40
CA VAL A 308 -19.93 -0.75 -4.48
C VAL A 308 -21.00 0.31 -4.27
N THR A 309 -22.24 -0.11 -4.41
CA THR A 309 -23.45 0.70 -4.18
C THR A 309 -24.37 -0.05 -3.23
N LYS A 310 -25.46 0.60 -2.82
CA LYS A 310 -26.45 -0.03 -1.95
C LYS A 310 -27.05 -1.31 -2.55
N GLU A 311 -27.12 -1.40 -3.87
CA GLU A 311 -27.70 -2.54 -4.59
C GLU A 311 -26.82 -3.78 -4.57
N ASN A 312 -25.48 -3.61 -4.49
CA ASN A 312 -24.53 -4.72 -4.58
C ASN A 312 -23.69 -4.98 -3.32
N ILE A 313 -23.78 -4.15 -2.28
CA ILE A 313 -23.00 -4.29 -1.04
C ILE A 313 -23.20 -5.66 -0.35
N GLY A 314 -24.33 -6.31 -0.56
CA GLY A 314 -24.65 -7.63 -0.02
C GLY A 314 -24.03 -8.80 -0.80
N ASN A 315 -23.33 -8.56 -1.91
CA ASN A 315 -22.65 -9.61 -2.66
C ASN A 315 -21.52 -10.23 -1.82
N ALA A 316 -21.47 -11.57 -1.76
CA ALA A 316 -20.53 -12.30 -0.90
C ALA A 316 -19.05 -11.98 -1.19
N ASP A 317 -18.68 -11.83 -2.46
CA ASP A 317 -17.29 -11.51 -2.85
C ASP A 317 -16.93 -10.07 -2.46
N ILE A 318 -17.89 -9.12 -2.59
CA ILE A 318 -17.71 -7.74 -2.15
C ILE A 318 -17.56 -7.69 -0.63
N VAL A 319 -18.45 -8.37 0.11
CA VAL A 319 -18.40 -8.45 1.59
C VAL A 319 -17.05 -9.00 2.05
N LYS A 320 -16.54 -10.05 1.42
CA LYS A 320 -15.24 -10.63 1.75
C LYS A 320 -14.08 -9.65 1.52
N LYS A 321 -14.14 -8.83 0.46
CA LYS A 321 -13.11 -7.80 0.19
C LYS A 321 -13.21 -6.62 1.16
N MET A 322 -14.43 -6.16 1.46
CA MET A 322 -14.65 -5.07 2.41
C MET A 322 -14.28 -5.45 3.84
N PHE A 323 -14.54 -6.70 4.23
CA PHE A 323 -14.39 -7.18 5.60
C PHE A 323 -13.62 -8.50 5.63
N PRO A 324 -12.31 -8.49 5.38
CA PRO A 324 -11.49 -9.72 5.31
C PRO A 324 -11.45 -10.49 6.63
N PHE A 325 -11.85 -9.87 7.76
CA PHE A 325 -11.94 -10.49 9.10
C PHE A 325 -13.37 -10.79 9.53
N GLY A 326 -14.33 -10.72 8.60
CA GLY A 326 -15.76 -10.76 8.91
C GLY A 326 -16.29 -9.38 9.30
N ARG A 327 -17.57 -9.18 9.03
CA ARG A 327 -18.29 -7.96 9.42
C ARG A 327 -18.65 -8.03 10.90
N LYS A 328 -18.43 -6.94 11.64
CA LYS A 328 -18.74 -6.81 13.07
C LYS A 328 -20.17 -6.31 13.31
#